data_9bc9576cbb032496136ae1a4dc4039a2
#
_entry.id   9bc9576cbb032496136ae1a4dc4039a2
#
_cell.length_a   1.000
_cell.length_b   1.000
_cell.length_c   1.000
_cell.angle_alpha   90.00
_cell.angle_beta   90.00
_cell.angle_gamma   90.00
#
_symmetry.space_group_name_H-M   'P 1'
#
loop_
_entity.id
_entity.type
_entity.pdbx_description
1 polymer ?
#
loop_
_entity_poly.entity_id
_entity_poly.type
_entity_poly.pdbx_seq_one_letter_code
_entity_poly.pdbx_strand_id
1 'polypeptide(L)'
;MSSAQISADRPRALSDAEVDQLDPYAFFAVLGKRVIHPGGRAATDELIRRADFRADQRVLDVGCGVGTTAIRIARRFGASVTALDIAPLMLERSAANVSAAGLNDRVTVEHGDITSLAYSDGSFDRAVAEAVTMFVDRPPAARELVRVCKPGGRVLATEFFWRTPPTAEARHIFLDVVCPGMQFESLDDWVRLYSATGLADVEVETGPFNMMTPAGFLHDEGLVNSAAVMGRAISRLSHARKMAWLMLRVARAVPYLGFILVSGTRPAPTGDA
;
A
#
# COMPACT_ATOMS: atom_id res chain seq x y z
N MET A 1 0.20 23.33 -14.31
CA MET A 1 -0.73 23.67 -13.21
C MET A 1 0.03 23.43 -11.91
N SER A 2 0.03 24.41 -11.01
CA SER A 2 0.86 24.43 -9.80
C SER A 2 0.50 23.26 -8.90
N SER A 3 1.50 22.46 -8.50
CA SER A 3 1.38 21.48 -7.43
C SER A 3 1.07 22.22 -6.12
N ALA A 4 -0.18 22.15 -5.67
CA ALA A 4 -0.56 22.67 -4.37
C ALA A 4 0.21 21.87 -3.30
N GLN A 5 1.18 22.51 -2.64
CA GLN A 5 1.83 21.95 -1.47
C GLN A 5 0.75 21.63 -0.42
N ILE A 6 0.61 20.35 -0.08
CA ILE A 6 -0.30 19.89 0.97
C ILE A 6 0.24 20.41 2.30
N SER A 7 -0.55 21.24 2.99
CA SER A 7 -0.16 21.86 4.28
C SER A 7 0.04 20.79 5.36
N ALA A 8 1.12 20.91 6.13
CA ALA A 8 1.47 20.02 7.23
C ALA A 8 0.73 20.35 8.55
N ASP A 9 -0.46 20.92 8.48
CA ASP A 9 -1.28 21.19 9.65
C ASP A 9 -1.74 19.90 10.35
N ARG A 10 -1.98 19.99 11.67
CA ARG A 10 -2.40 18.80 12.43
C ARG A 10 -3.72 18.25 11.87
N PRO A 11 -3.79 16.91 11.62
CA PRO A 11 -4.99 16.28 11.11
C PRO A 11 -6.24 16.65 11.93
N ARG A 12 -7.31 17.06 11.25
CA ARG A 12 -8.57 17.40 11.86
C ARG A 12 -9.16 16.21 12.64
N ALA A 13 -9.72 16.46 13.82
CA ALA A 13 -10.47 15.44 14.55
C ALA A 13 -11.78 15.12 13.80
N LEU A 14 -12.02 13.85 13.52
CA LEU A 14 -13.25 13.38 12.89
C LEU A 14 -14.39 13.28 13.90
N SER A 15 -15.62 13.55 13.46
CA SER A 15 -16.85 13.26 14.20
C SER A 15 -17.10 11.75 14.28
N ASP A 16 -17.97 11.31 15.18
CA ASP A 16 -18.33 9.89 15.32
C ASP A 16 -18.99 9.33 14.06
N ALA A 17 -19.82 10.13 13.38
CA ALA A 17 -20.45 9.74 12.12
C ALA A 17 -19.41 9.56 10.99
N GLU A 18 -18.41 10.44 10.92
CA GLU A 18 -17.32 10.30 9.95
C GLU A 18 -16.48 9.05 10.24
N VAL A 19 -16.21 8.74 11.50
CA VAL A 19 -15.49 7.50 11.89
C VAL A 19 -16.26 6.26 11.45
N ASP A 20 -17.57 6.23 11.61
CA ASP A 20 -18.39 5.08 11.20
C ASP A 20 -18.35 4.82 9.68
N GLN A 21 -18.18 5.87 8.86
CA GLN A 21 -18.12 5.78 7.40
C GLN A 21 -16.73 5.45 6.85
N LEU A 22 -15.68 5.52 7.67
CA LEU A 22 -14.33 5.18 7.20
C LEU A 22 -14.24 3.74 6.68
N ASP A 23 -13.57 3.54 5.56
CA ASP A 23 -13.09 2.22 5.19
C ASP A 23 -12.02 1.71 6.20
N PRO A 24 -11.67 0.43 6.20
CA PRO A 24 -10.70 -0.12 7.14
C PRO A 24 -9.32 0.54 7.09
N TYR A 25 -8.85 0.93 5.91
CA TYR A 25 -7.54 1.54 5.71
C TYR A 25 -7.49 2.94 6.31
N ALA A 26 -8.49 3.77 5.99
CA ALA A 26 -8.66 5.10 6.55
C ALA A 26 -8.83 5.04 8.08
N PHE A 27 -9.61 4.08 8.59
CA PHE A 27 -9.80 3.89 10.02
C PHE A 27 -8.49 3.56 10.74
N PHE A 28 -7.69 2.63 10.22
CA PHE A 28 -6.38 2.31 10.80
C PHE A 28 -5.39 3.48 10.70
N ALA A 29 -5.42 4.24 9.61
CA ALA A 29 -4.63 5.46 9.48
C ALA A 29 -5.02 6.50 10.53
N VAL A 30 -6.30 6.68 10.81
CA VAL A 30 -6.81 7.56 11.88
C VAL A 30 -6.33 7.11 13.25
N LEU A 31 -6.30 5.82 13.52
CA LEU A 31 -5.73 5.25 14.75
C LEU A 31 -4.20 5.34 14.82
N GLY A 32 -3.52 5.74 13.74
CA GLY A 32 -2.07 5.88 13.67
C GLY A 32 -1.32 4.57 13.45
N LYS A 33 -1.99 3.58 12.85
CA LYS A 33 -1.30 2.39 12.32
C LYS A 33 -0.43 2.82 11.13
N ARG A 34 0.79 2.28 11.05
CA ARG A 34 1.80 2.68 10.06
C ARG A 34 1.89 1.72 8.89
N VAL A 35 1.64 0.44 9.14
CA VAL A 35 1.71 -0.62 8.14
C VAL A 35 0.29 -1.13 7.89
N ILE A 36 -0.30 -0.76 6.73
CA ILE A 36 -1.72 -0.99 6.44
C ILE A 36 -1.87 -1.73 5.10
N HIS A 37 -1.13 -2.82 4.92
CA HIS A 37 -1.20 -3.66 3.72
C HIS A 37 -1.00 -5.14 4.09
N PRO A 38 -1.42 -6.09 3.21
CA PRO A 38 -1.23 -7.52 3.44
C PRO A 38 0.26 -7.88 3.51
N GLY A 39 0.59 -8.85 4.33
CA GLY A 39 1.97 -9.26 4.58
C GLY A 39 2.73 -8.39 5.55
N GLY A 40 2.24 -7.18 5.86
CA GLY A 40 2.81 -6.30 6.87
C GLY A 40 4.27 -5.94 6.60
N ARG A 41 4.98 -5.60 7.67
CA ARG A 41 6.38 -5.19 7.60
C ARG A 41 7.29 -6.24 6.92
N ALA A 42 7.00 -7.53 7.08
CA ALA A 42 7.80 -8.59 6.47
C ALA A 42 7.72 -8.55 4.93
N ALA A 43 6.53 -8.31 4.35
CA ALA A 43 6.37 -8.14 2.91
C ALA A 43 7.10 -6.89 2.41
N THR A 44 7.02 -5.76 3.13
CA THR A 44 7.79 -4.55 2.79
C THR A 44 9.30 -4.78 2.88
N ASP A 45 9.79 -5.54 3.87
CA ASP A 45 11.21 -5.87 3.98
C ASP A 45 11.69 -6.70 2.79
N GLU A 46 10.88 -7.65 2.32
CA GLU A 46 11.17 -8.44 1.12
C GLU A 46 11.07 -7.59 -0.16
N LEU A 47 10.06 -6.72 -0.28
CA LEU A 47 9.96 -5.75 -1.37
C LEU A 47 11.23 -4.89 -1.46
N ILE A 48 11.68 -4.34 -0.33
CA ILE A 48 12.89 -3.51 -0.25
C ILE A 48 14.12 -4.32 -0.67
N ARG A 49 14.23 -5.58 -0.27
CA ARG A 49 15.34 -6.45 -0.65
C ARG A 49 15.39 -6.70 -2.16
N ARG A 50 14.21 -6.96 -2.78
CA ARG A 50 14.10 -7.23 -4.22
C ARG A 50 14.28 -5.98 -5.07
N ALA A 51 13.87 -4.83 -4.57
CA ALA A 51 13.93 -3.58 -5.33
C ALA A 51 15.37 -3.09 -5.59
N ASP A 52 16.33 -3.44 -4.75
CA ASP A 52 17.74 -2.97 -4.84
C ASP A 52 17.80 -1.44 -4.97
N PHE A 53 17.25 -0.74 -3.97
CA PHE A 53 17.22 0.73 -3.95
C PHE A 53 18.62 1.33 -3.76
N ARG A 54 18.87 2.47 -4.43
CA ARG A 54 20.13 3.24 -4.37
C ARG A 54 19.86 4.74 -4.21
N ALA A 55 20.84 5.46 -3.72
CA ALA A 55 20.72 6.89 -3.40
C ALA A 55 20.44 7.81 -4.60
N ASP A 56 20.88 7.43 -5.79
CA ASP A 56 20.71 8.17 -7.03
C ASP A 56 19.39 7.90 -7.75
N GLN A 57 18.59 6.98 -7.23
CA GLN A 57 17.35 6.54 -7.86
C GLN A 57 16.17 7.46 -7.55
N ARG A 58 15.29 7.55 -8.54
CA ARG A 58 13.94 8.08 -8.42
C ARG A 58 12.96 6.94 -8.25
N VAL A 59 12.22 6.93 -7.16
CA VAL A 59 11.26 5.90 -6.80
C VAL A 59 9.86 6.48 -6.81
N LEU A 60 8.91 5.76 -7.41
CA LEU A 60 7.48 6.04 -7.29
C LEU A 60 6.86 5.04 -6.29
N ASP A 61 6.25 5.55 -5.24
CA ASP A 61 5.46 4.78 -4.27
C ASP A 61 3.98 5.15 -4.47
N VAL A 62 3.24 4.27 -5.16
CA VAL A 62 1.84 4.50 -5.54
C VAL A 62 0.92 3.90 -4.49
N GLY A 63 -0.11 4.68 -4.10
CA GLY A 63 -0.96 4.33 -2.96
C GLY A 63 -0.15 4.33 -1.67
N CYS A 64 0.64 5.38 -1.47
CA CYS A 64 1.62 5.48 -0.39
C CYS A 64 1.00 5.44 1.02
N GLY A 65 -0.33 5.54 1.13
CA GLY A 65 -1.05 5.56 2.39
C GLY A 65 -0.50 6.65 3.32
N VAL A 66 -0.05 6.26 4.50
CA VAL A 66 0.52 7.20 5.48
C VAL A 66 2.02 7.48 5.27
N GLY A 67 2.60 7.06 4.15
CA GLY A 67 3.98 7.37 3.74
C GLY A 67 5.06 6.50 4.39
N THR A 68 4.71 5.40 5.03
CA THR A 68 5.67 4.57 5.79
C THR A 68 6.76 4.00 4.90
N THR A 69 6.42 3.44 3.75
CA THR A 69 7.35 2.82 2.80
C THR A 69 8.23 3.87 2.13
N ALA A 70 7.65 4.99 1.68
CA ALA A 70 8.40 6.11 1.13
C ALA A 70 9.45 6.65 2.12
N ILE A 71 9.07 6.86 3.38
CA ILE A 71 9.98 7.31 4.45
C ILE A 71 11.09 6.28 4.68
N ARG A 72 10.78 4.98 4.69
CA ARG A 72 11.79 3.93 4.87
C ARG A 72 12.80 3.89 3.73
N ILE A 73 12.34 4.00 2.48
CA ILE A 73 13.20 4.02 1.28
C ILE A 73 14.12 5.23 1.33
N ALA A 74 13.57 6.44 1.51
CA ALA A 74 14.34 7.67 1.54
C ALA A 74 15.39 7.67 2.68
N ARG A 75 14.98 7.26 3.90
CA ARG A 75 15.87 7.24 5.08
C ARG A 75 17.00 6.22 4.96
N ARG A 76 16.68 5.03 4.46
CA ARG A 76 17.67 3.93 4.43
C ARG A 76 18.62 4.01 3.25
N PHE A 77 18.14 4.47 2.10
CA PHE A 77 18.90 4.40 0.84
C PHE A 77 19.28 5.79 0.30
N GLY A 78 18.67 6.86 0.80
CA GLY A 78 18.90 8.21 0.28
C GLY A 78 18.24 8.48 -1.07
N ALA A 79 17.38 7.58 -1.56
CA ALA A 79 16.66 7.74 -2.82
C ALA A 79 15.66 8.91 -2.75
N SER A 80 15.36 9.50 -3.90
CA SER A 80 14.28 10.48 -4.04
C SER A 80 12.97 9.73 -4.30
N VAL A 81 11.95 9.94 -3.47
CA VAL A 81 10.68 9.22 -3.55
C VAL A 81 9.54 10.18 -3.86
N THR A 82 8.75 9.86 -4.89
CA THR A 82 7.43 10.45 -5.10
C THR A 82 6.41 9.50 -4.47
N ALA A 83 5.77 9.96 -3.40
CA ALA A 83 4.74 9.24 -2.65
C ALA A 83 3.37 9.72 -3.12
N LEU A 84 2.65 8.89 -3.87
CA LEU A 84 1.40 9.24 -4.55
C LEU A 84 0.23 8.50 -3.93
N ASP A 85 -0.87 9.20 -3.68
CA ASP A 85 -2.12 8.60 -3.23
C ASP A 85 -3.32 9.35 -3.83
N ILE A 86 -4.47 8.69 -3.91
CA ILE A 86 -5.72 9.30 -4.36
C ILE A 86 -6.55 9.85 -3.19
N ALA A 87 -6.35 9.35 -1.98
CA ALA A 87 -7.15 9.67 -0.82
C ALA A 87 -6.62 10.90 -0.07
N PRO A 88 -7.40 12.00 0.06
CA PRO A 88 -6.95 13.22 0.74
C PRO A 88 -6.47 12.98 2.17
N LEU A 89 -7.14 12.10 2.93
CA LEU A 89 -6.74 11.73 4.29
C LEU A 89 -5.35 11.08 4.34
N MET A 90 -5.04 10.22 3.35
CA MET A 90 -3.73 9.57 3.27
C MET A 90 -2.64 10.57 2.93
N LEU A 91 -2.89 11.47 1.97
CA LEU A 91 -1.96 12.53 1.60
C LEU A 91 -1.63 13.46 2.76
N GLU A 92 -2.65 13.89 3.53
CA GLU A 92 -2.47 14.73 4.72
C GLU A 92 -1.57 14.01 5.75
N ARG A 93 -1.84 12.73 6.02
CA ARG A 93 -1.06 11.95 6.97
C ARG A 93 0.34 11.63 6.48
N SER A 94 0.48 11.32 5.21
CA SER A 94 1.80 11.09 4.58
C SER A 94 2.67 12.35 4.69
N ALA A 95 2.14 13.52 4.32
CA ALA A 95 2.86 14.79 4.39
C ALA A 95 3.29 15.12 5.84
N ALA A 96 2.38 14.93 6.82
CA ALA A 96 2.70 15.13 8.24
C ALA A 96 3.80 14.16 8.72
N ASN A 97 3.75 12.88 8.32
CA ASN A 97 4.75 11.89 8.70
C ASN A 97 6.12 12.14 8.03
N VAL A 98 6.13 12.54 6.77
CA VAL A 98 7.35 12.91 6.03
C VAL A 98 8.01 14.12 6.70
N SER A 99 7.23 15.15 7.03
CA SER A 99 7.71 16.32 7.73
C SER A 99 8.27 16.00 9.12
N ALA A 100 7.54 15.20 9.91
CA ALA A 100 7.99 14.73 11.22
C ALA A 100 9.26 13.85 11.15
N ALA A 101 9.48 13.20 10.00
CA ALA A 101 10.67 12.43 9.72
C ALA A 101 11.87 13.26 9.27
N GLY A 102 11.66 14.56 8.95
CA GLY A 102 12.68 15.47 8.41
C GLY A 102 13.13 15.10 6.99
N LEU A 103 12.21 14.59 6.14
CA LEU A 103 12.52 14.05 4.81
C LEU A 103 11.85 14.82 3.66
N ASN A 104 11.45 16.07 3.88
CA ASN A 104 10.80 16.89 2.84
C ASN A 104 11.70 17.17 1.62
N ASP A 105 13.00 17.04 1.77
CA ASP A 105 14.00 17.15 0.69
C ASP A 105 14.15 15.87 -0.14
N ARG A 106 13.60 14.74 0.32
CA ARG A 106 13.74 13.42 -0.30
C ARG A 106 12.41 12.80 -0.69
N VAL A 107 11.32 13.15 -0.02
CA VAL A 107 10.00 12.59 -0.27
C VAL A 107 9.04 13.71 -0.64
N THR A 108 8.50 13.63 -1.86
CA THR A 108 7.44 14.52 -2.35
C THR A 108 6.12 13.76 -2.26
N VAL A 109 5.11 14.34 -1.60
CA VAL A 109 3.76 13.75 -1.49
C VAL A 109 2.85 14.41 -2.52
N GLU A 110 2.24 13.61 -3.40
CA GLU A 110 1.44 14.09 -4.53
C GLU A 110 0.09 13.34 -4.62
N HIS A 111 -0.94 14.06 -5.10
CA HIS A 111 -2.21 13.44 -5.46
C HIS A 111 -2.14 12.83 -6.86
N GLY A 112 -2.64 11.60 -7.02
CA GLY A 112 -2.74 10.98 -8.34
C GLY A 112 -3.50 9.65 -8.34
N ASP A 113 -3.86 9.24 -9.54
CA ASP A 113 -4.58 7.99 -9.81
C ASP A 113 -3.64 6.99 -10.52
N ILE A 114 -3.52 5.79 -9.96
CA ILE A 114 -2.69 4.72 -10.52
C ILE A 114 -3.14 4.30 -11.93
N THR A 115 -4.40 4.49 -12.28
CA THR A 115 -4.93 4.13 -13.61
C THR A 115 -4.56 5.12 -14.70
N SER A 116 -4.05 6.31 -14.33
CA SER A 116 -3.65 7.38 -15.25
C SER A 116 -2.58 8.25 -14.61
N LEU A 117 -1.36 7.75 -14.52
CA LEU A 117 -0.23 8.45 -13.90
C LEU A 117 0.25 9.62 -14.76
N ALA A 118 0.30 10.81 -14.19
CA ALA A 118 0.70 12.05 -14.86
C ALA A 118 2.22 12.18 -15.08
N TYR A 119 2.91 11.07 -15.31
CA TYR A 119 4.35 11.00 -15.56
C TYR A 119 4.62 10.44 -16.94
N SER A 120 5.71 10.92 -17.57
CA SER A 120 6.18 10.37 -18.83
C SER A 120 6.70 8.94 -18.67
N ASP A 121 6.75 8.20 -19.77
CA ASP A 121 7.35 6.88 -19.82
C ASP A 121 8.77 6.89 -19.28
N GLY A 122 9.13 5.91 -18.46
CA GLY A 122 10.49 5.77 -17.94
C GLY A 122 10.93 6.90 -17.01
N SER A 123 10.02 7.50 -16.25
CA SER A 123 10.33 8.58 -15.30
C SER A 123 11.03 8.10 -14.03
N PHE A 124 10.84 6.82 -13.63
CA PHE A 124 11.30 6.27 -12.37
C PHE A 124 12.19 5.05 -12.55
N ASP A 125 13.17 4.90 -11.66
CA ASP A 125 14.05 3.73 -11.63
C ASP A 125 13.34 2.52 -10.99
N ARG A 126 12.42 2.79 -10.08
CA ARG A 126 11.59 1.82 -9.35
C ARG A 126 10.16 2.32 -9.23
N ALA A 127 9.19 1.43 -9.39
CA ALA A 127 7.79 1.69 -9.09
C ALA A 127 7.29 0.63 -8.12
N VAL A 128 6.72 1.07 -7.00
CA VAL A 128 6.18 0.19 -5.97
C VAL A 128 4.72 0.51 -5.69
N ALA A 129 3.93 -0.52 -5.37
CA ALA A 129 2.54 -0.40 -4.97
C ALA A 129 2.22 -1.46 -3.91
N GLU A 130 1.79 -1.05 -2.71
CA GLU A 130 1.44 -1.99 -1.64
C GLU A 130 -0.06 -1.88 -1.34
N ALA A 131 -0.85 -2.89 -1.73
CA ALA A 131 -2.30 -2.96 -1.57
C ALA A 131 -3.06 -1.88 -2.34
N VAL A 132 -2.84 -1.77 -3.64
CA VAL A 132 -3.40 -0.69 -4.48
C VAL A 132 -4.18 -1.21 -5.68
N THR A 133 -3.57 -2.06 -6.50
CA THR A 133 -4.18 -2.50 -7.78
C THR A 133 -5.50 -3.25 -7.59
N MET A 134 -5.70 -3.85 -6.43
CA MET A 134 -6.96 -4.53 -6.10
C MET A 134 -8.17 -3.61 -5.89
N PHE A 135 -7.99 -2.29 -5.80
CA PHE A 135 -9.08 -1.31 -5.61
C PHE A 135 -9.54 -0.64 -6.90
N VAL A 136 -8.88 -0.92 -8.02
CA VAL A 136 -9.11 -0.25 -9.31
C VAL A 136 -9.23 -1.25 -10.45
N ASP A 137 -9.47 -0.75 -11.67
CA ASP A 137 -9.30 -1.59 -12.87
C ASP A 137 -7.83 -2.01 -12.98
N ARG A 138 -7.57 -3.27 -12.71
CA ARG A 138 -6.22 -3.83 -12.54
C ARG A 138 -5.34 -3.76 -13.78
N PRO A 139 -5.81 -4.10 -15.00
CA PRO A 139 -4.96 -4.06 -16.19
C PRO A 139 -4.41 -2.68 -16.55
N PRO A 140 -5.20 -1.58 -16.55
CA PRO A 140 -4.63 -0.24 -16.72
C PRO A 140 -3.62 0.12 -15.63
N ALA A 141 -3.94 -0.13 -14.36
CA ALA A 141 -3.07 0.19 -13.24
C ALA A 141 -1.70 -0.53 -13.34
N ALA A 142 -1.71 -1.84 -13.63
CA ALA A 142 -0.47 -2.60 -13.80
C ALA A 142 0.34 -2.09 -15.00
N ARG A 143 -0.30 -1.73 -16.12
CA ARG A 143 0.40 -1.14 -17.28
C ARG A 143 1.03 0.21 -16.96
N GLU A 144 0.35 1.07 -16.22
CA GLU A 144 0.86 2.37 -15.82
C GLU A 144 2.11 2.25 -14.93
N LEU A 145 2.11 1.33 -13.93
CA LEU A 145 3.29 1.05 -13.12
C LEU A 145 4.51 0.66 -13.98
N VAL A 146 4.28 -0.18 -14.99
CA VAL A 146 5.35 -0.60 -15.92
C VAL A 146 5.76 0.55 -16.83
N ARG A 147 4.82 1.31 -17.37
CA ARG A 147 5.08 2.43 -18.30
C ARG A 147 5.97 3.49 -17.68
N VAL A 148 5.69 3.88 -16.45
CA VAL A 148 6.45 4.95 -15.77
C VAL A 148 7.82 4.49 -15.25
N CYS A 149 8.05 3.18 -15.14
CA CYS A 149 9.34 2.62 -14.76
C CYS A 149 10.30 2.66 -15.96
N LYS A 150 11.59 2.98 -15.76
CA LYS A 150 12.61 2.98 -16.81
C LYS A 150 12.84 1.57 -17.37
N PRO A 151 13.27 1.44 -18.63
CA PRO A 151 13.86 0.18 -19.10
C PRO A 151 14.99 -0.27 -18.16
N GLY A 152 14.98 -1.55 -17.77
CA GLY A 152 15.88 -2.10 -16.75
C GLY A 152 15.50 -1.77 -15.32
N GLY A 153 14.48 -0.94 -15.12
CA GLY A 153 13.93 -0.64 -13.80
C GLY A 153 13.04 -1.77 -13.27
N ARG A 154 12.74 -1.75 -11.96
CA ARG A 154 11.93 -2.79 -11.33
C ARG A 154 10.56 -2.25 -10.90
N VAL A 155 9.55 -3.09 -11.12
CA VAL A 155 8.18 -2.91 -10.63
C VAL A 155 7.90 -3.95 -9.57
N LEU A 156 7.36 -3.53 -8.43
CA LEU A 156 7.02 -4.40 -7.31
C LEU A 156 5.62 -4.06 -6.79
N ALA A 157 4.81 -5.08 -6.56
CA ALA A 157 3.47 -4.89 -6.01
C ALA A 157 3.16 -5.95 -4.95
N THR A 158 2.55 -5.52 -3.85
CA THR A 158 2.06 -6.41 -2.79
C THR A 158 0.55 -6.33 -2.73
N GLU A 159 -0.14 -7.48 -2.89
CA GLU A 159 -1.58 -7.53 -3.00
C GLU A 159 -2.18 -8.65 -2.14
N PHE A 160 -3.50 -8.64 -1.93
CA PHE A 160 -4.21 -9.80 -1.37
C PHE A 160 -4.43 -10.89 -2.41
N PHE A 161 -4.49 -12.13 -1.94
CA PHE A 161 -5.04 -13.24 -2.71
C PHE A 161 -5.74 -14.25 -1.78
N TRP A 162 -6.61 -15.08 -2.35
CA TRP A 162 -7.17 -16.22 -1.62
C TRP A 162 -6.13 -17.34 -1.58
N ARG A 163 -5.49 -17.48 -0.42
CA ARG A 163 -4.47 -18.52 -0.19
C ARG A 163 -5.06 -19.92 -0.22
N THR A 164 -6.30 -20.03 0.24
CA THR A 164 -7.13 -21.22 0.14
C THR A 164 -8.53 -20.78 -0.30
N PRO A 165 -9.30 -21.65 -1.00
CA PRO A 165 -10.66 -21.31 -1.41
C PRO A 165 -11.50 -20.84 -0.21
N PRO A 166 -12.05 -19.61 -0.23
CA PRO A 166 -12.87 -19.11 0.86
C PRO A 166 -14.26 -19.76 0.84
N THR A 167 -14.92 -19.81 2.00
CA THR A 167 -16.36 -20.05 2.02
C THR A 167 -17.11 -18.88 1.39
N ALA A 168 -18.31 -19.10 0.88
CA ALA A 168 -19.17 -18.03 0.34
C ALA A 168 -19.40 -16.92 1.38
N GLU A 169 -19.57 -17.28 2.66
CA GLU A 169 -19.72 -16.33 3.77
C GLU A 169 -18.44 -15.49 3.96
N ALA A 170 -17.28 -16.12 4.01
CA ALA A 170 -16.00 -15.41 4.19
C ALA A 170 -15.71 -14.45 3.03
N ARG A 171 -15.98 -14.87 1.80
CA ARG A 171 -15.87 -14.05 0.61
C ARG A 171 -16.79 -12.84 0.66
N HIS A 172 -18.09 -13.08 0.92
CA HIS A 172 -19.08 -12.00 1.04
C HIS A 172 -18.72 -11.01 2.14
N ILE A 173 -18.39 -11.49 3.33
CA ILE A 173 -18.02 -10.61 4.45
C ILE A 173 -16.81 -9.75 4.08
N PHE A 174 -15.80 -10.30 3.46
CA PHE A 174 -14.57 -9.54 3.18
C PHE A 174 -14.73 -8.57 2.02
N LEU A 175 -15.26 -9.02 0.88
CA LEU A 175 -15.32 -8.22 -0.34
C LEU A 175 -16.53 -7.29 -0.45
N ASP A 176 -17.67 -7.67 0.16
CA ASP A 176 -18.90 -6.89 0.01
C ASP A 176 -19.22 -6.06 1.25
N VAL A 177 -18.75 -6.49 2.45
CA VAL A 177 -19.09 -5.83 3.72
C VAL A 177 -17.93 -5.06 4.32
N VAL A 178 -16.72 -5.63 4.34
CA VAL A 178 -15.54 -5.02 4.99
C VAL A 178 -14.79 -4.11 4.03
N CYS A 179 -14.52 -4.58 2.83
CA CYS A 179 -13.75 -3.88 1.80
C CYS A 179 -14.51 -3.86 0.48
N PRO A 180 -15.69 -3.19 0.40
CA PRO A 180 -16.46 -3.14 -0.83
C PRO A 180 -15.67 -2.48 -1.96
N GLY A 181 -15.72 -3.09 -3.14
CA GLY A 181 -14.98 -2.63 -4.32
C GLY A 181 -13.60 -3.25 -4.49
N MET A 182 -13.08 -3.97 -3.50
CA MET A 182 -11.82 -4.70 -3.63
C MET A 182 -11.98 -5.91 -4.57
N GLN A 183 -11.01 -6.10 -5.47
CA GLN A 183 -11.03 -7.15 -6.48
C GLN A 183 -9.73 -7.95 -6.45
N PHE A 184 -9.82 -9.20 -6.03
CA PHE A 184 -8.73 -10.17 -6.13
C PHE A 184 -9.30 -11.58 -6.12
N GLU A 185 -8.54 -12.51 -6.68
CA GLU A 185 -8.92 -13.93 -6.75
C GLU A 185 -7.75 -14.81 -6.31
N SER A 186 -7.09 -15.46 -7.26
CA SER A 186 -6.02 -16.42 -7.02
C SER A 186 -4.63 -15.80 -7.19
N LEU A 187 -3.62 -16.54 -6.77
CA LEU A 187 -2.22 -16.26 -7.07
C LEU A 187 -1.99 -16.14 -8.59
N ASP A 188 -2.54 -17.09 -9.36
CA ASP A 188 -2.32 -17.16 -10.81
C ASP A 188 -2.92 -15.96 -11.55
N ASP A 189 -3.99 -15.35 -11.02
CA ASP A 189 -4.57 -14.14 -11.61
C ASP A 189 -3.60 -12.96 -11.51
N TRP A 190 -2.92 -12.80 -10.38
CA TRP A 190 -1.90 -11.77 -10.22
C TRP A 190 -0.69 -12.01 -11.10
N VAL A 191 -0.19 -13.25 -11.16
CA VAL A 191 0.93 -13.61 -12.04
C VAL A 191 0.59 -13.34 -13.49
N ARG A 192 -0.61 -13.76 -13.97
CA ARG A 192 -1.06 -13.47 -15.34
C ARG A 192 -1.17 -11.96 -15.60
N LEU A 193 -1.73 -11.20 -14.64
CA LEU A 193 -1.90 -9.76 -14.77
C LEU A 193 -0.55 -9.07 -15.03
N TYR A 194 0.43 -9.31 -14.15
CA TYR A 194 1.74 -8.65 -14.27
C TYR A 194 2.57 -9.20 -15.43
N SER A 195 2.50 -10.49 -15.74
CA SER A 195 3.15 -11.05 -16.93
C SER A 195 2.59 -10.45 -18.23
N ALA A 196 1.29 -10.20 -18.29
CA ALA A 196 0.65 -9.59 -19.47
C ALA A 196 1.06 -8.11 -19.70
N THR A 197 1.73 -7.46 -18.74
CA THR A 197 2.29 -6.11 -18.94
C THR A 197 3.62 -6.09 -19.69
N GLY A 198 4.19 -7.24 -20.00
CA GLY A 198 5.50 -7.37 -20.64
C GLY A 198 6.68 -7.29 -19.66
N LEU A 199 6.45 -7.38 -18.36
CA LEU A 199 7.54 -7.52 -17.39
C LEU A 199 8.33 -8.82 -17.63
N ALA A 200 9.65 -8.71 -17.62
CA ALA A 200 10.56 -9.85 -17.58
C ALA A 200 10.89 -10.24 -16.13
N ASP A 201 11.40 -11.45 -15.97
CA ASP A 201 11.89 -12.00 -14.69
C ASP A 201 10.85 -11.83 -13.56
N VAL A 202 9.59 -12.18 -13.87
CA VAL A 202 8.51 -12.08 -12.90
C VAL A 202 8.71 -13.13 -11.80
N GLU A 203 8.95 -12.64 -10.60
CA GLU A 203 9.11 -13.44 -9.38
C GLU A 203 7.98 -13.15 -8.41
N VAL A 204 7.58 -14.15 -7.65
CA VAL A 204 6.54 -14.02 -6.61
C VAL A 204 7.03 -14.50 -5.26
N GLU A 205 6.52 -13.86 -4.21
CA GLU A 205 6.63 -14.31 -2.83
C GLU A 205 5.23 -14.31 -2.23
N THR A 206 4.92 -15.28 -1.40
CA THR A 206 3.60 -15.36 -0.77
C THR A 206 3.69 -15.67 0.71
N GLY A 207 2.71 -15.23 1.45
CA GLY A 207 2.60 -15.57 2.87
C GLY A 207 1.18 -15.39 3.41
N PRO A 208 0.98 -15.73 4.68
CA PRO A 208 -0.31 -15.57 5.33
C PRO A 208 -0.62 -14.09 5.58
N PHE A 209 -1.92 -13.79 5.71
CA PHE A 209 -2.39 -12.48 6.14
C PHE A 209 -2.21 -12.32 7.65
N ASN A 210 -1.20 -11.57 8.08
CA ASN A 210 -0.83 -11.44 9.48
C ASN A 210 -1.13 -10.06 10.10
N MET A 211 -1.37 -9.01 9.29
CA MET A 211 -1.46 -7.62 9.76
C MET A 211 -2.56 -7.37 10.81
N MET A 212 -3.56 -8.24 10.90
CA MET A 212 -4.66 -8.15 11.87
C MET A 212 -4.54 -9.19 12.99
N THR A 213 -3.53 -10.04 12.99
CA THR A 213 -3.25 -10.93 14.12
C THR A 213 -2.52 -10.17 15.24
N PRO A 214 -2.68 -10.52 16.52
CA PRO A 214 -1.95 -9.86 17.61
C PRO A 214 -0.44 -9.88 17.43
N ALA A 215 0.12 -11.00 16.97
CA ALA A 215 1.55 -11.15 16.73
C ALA A 215 2.02 -10.29 15.55
N GLY A 216 1.29 -10.31 14.42
CA GLY A 216 1.60 -9.49 13.26
C GLY A 216 1.47 -8.00 13.56
N PHE A 217 0.41 -7.60 14.25
CA PHE A 217 0.22 -6.22 14.66
C PHE A 217 1.40 -5.70 15.52
N LEU A 218 1.83 -6.50 16.50
CA LEU A 218 2.97 -6.16 17.35
C LEU A 218 4.29 -6.13 16.56
N HIS A 219 4.48 -7.06 15.62
CA HIS A 219 5.65 -7.09 14.73
C HIS A 219 5.71 -5.84 13.84
N ASP A 220 4.58 -5.46 13.25
CA ASP A 220 4.49 -4.34 12.31
C ASP A 220 4.70 -2.99 12.99
N GLU A 221 4.09 -2.78 14.15
CA GLU A 221 4.00 -1.49 14.81
C GLU A 221 5.02 -1.32 15.96
N GLY A 222 5.52 -2.41 16.53
CA GLY A 222 6.31 -2.42 17.75
C GLY A 222 5.45 -2.11 18.99
N LEU A 223 6.01 -2.34 20.18
CA LEU A 223 5.27 -2.22 21.44
C LEU A 223 4.67 -0.82 21.66
N VAL A 224 5.45 0.23 21.45
CA VAL A 224 5.03 1.62 21.74
C VAL A 224 3.88 2.06 20.84
N ASN A 225 4.01 1.84 19.52
CA ASN A 225 2.95 2.26 18.62
C ASN A 225 1.72 1.35 18.72
N SER A 226 1.89 0.06 18.97
CA SER A 226 0.77 -0.86 19.25
C SER A 226 -0.05 -0.38 20.45
N ALA A 227 0.59 -0.02 21.55
CA ALA A 227 -0.07 0.54 22.72
C ALA A 227 -0.78 1.87 22.40
N ALA A 228 -0.15 2.74 21.62
CA ALA A 228 -0.74 4.01 21.21
C ALA A 228 -1.96 3.83 20.29
N VAL A 229 -1.91 2.92 19.32
CA VAL A 229 -3.04 2.59 18.45
C VAL A 229 -4.20 2.00 19.25
N MET A 230 -3.92 1.05 20.16
CA MET A 230 -4.95 0.47 21.03
C MET A 230 -5.53 1.51 21.98
N GLY A 231 -4.72 2.39 22.57
CA GLY A 231 -5.20 3.50 23.38
C GLY A 231 -6.17 4.40 22.59
N ARG A 232 -5.85 4.76 21.35
CA ARG A 232 -6.76 5.53 20.48
C ARG A 232 -8.02 4.75 20.09
N ALA A 233 -7.89 3.42 19.87
CA ALA A 233 -9.04 2.57 19.56
C ALA A 233 -10.07 2.52 20.69
N ILE A 234 -9.66 2.62 21.95
CA ILE A 234 -10.56 2.60 23.11
C ILE A 234 -10.89 3.98 23.66
N SER A 235 -10.22 5.05 23.20
CA SER A 235 -10.38 6.41 23.73
C SER A 235 -11.74 7.06 23.42
N ARG A 236 -12.44 6.55 22.40
CA ARG A 236 -13.77 7.01 21.96
C ARG A 236 -14.65 5.80 21.68
N LEU A 237 -15.94 5.91 22.03
CA LEU A 237 -16.91 4.83 21.82
C LEU A 237 -17.06 4.47 20.33
N SER A 238 -17.04 5.46 19.44
CA SER A 238 -17.08 5.26 17.98
C SER A 238 -15.90 4.43 17.48
N HIS A 239 -14.68 4.72 17.96
CA HIS A 239 -13.49 3.94 17.62
C HIS A 239 -13.59 2.50 18.12
N ALA A 240 -13.98 2.32 19.40
CA ALA A 240 -14.10 0.97 19.99
C ALA A 240 -15.16 0.12 19.26
N ARG A 241 -16.32 0.73 18.95
CA ARG A 241 -17.39 0.07 18.19
C ARG A 241 -16.93 -0.32 16.79
N LYS A 242 -16.29 0.60 16.05
CA LYS A 242 -15.77 0.35 14.71
C LYS A 242 -14.70 -0.74 14.72
N MET A 243 -13.77 -0.71 15.69
CA MET A 243 -12.74 -1.74 15.86
C MET A 243 -13.35 -3.11 16.12
N ALA A 244 -14.29 -3.22 17.06
CA ALA A 244 -14.96 -4.48 17.36
C ALA A 244 -15.74 -5.01 16.14
N TRP A 245 -16.46 -4.14 15.44
CA TRP A 245 -17.18 -4.48 14.21
C TRP A 245 -16.25 -5.07 13.15
N LEU A 246 -15.09 -4.43 12.94
CA LEU A 246 -14.09 -4.84 11.96
C LEU A 246 -13.45 -6.18 12.35
N MET A 247 -12.97 -6.31 13.60
CA MET A 247 -12.30 -7.51 14.08
C MET A 247 -13.18 -8.75 13.98
N LEU A 248 -14.45 -8.65 14.42
CA LEU A 248 -15.38 -9.77 14.37
C LEU A 248 -15.68 -10.26 12.96
N ARG A 249 -15.65 -9.38 11.96
CA ARG A 249 -15.92 -9.72 10.56
C ARG A 249 -14.68 -10.24 9.86
N VAL A 250 -13.58 -9.53 9.97
CA VAL A 250 -12.33 -9.92 9.29
C VAL A 250 -11.82 -11.26 9.80
N ALA A 251 -12.02 -11.58 11.09
CA ALA A 251 -11.61 -12.88 11.67
C ALA A 251 -12.14 -14.09 10.91
N ARG A 252 -13.31 -13.97 10.24
CA ARG A 252 -13.89 -15.05 9.43
C ARG A 252 -13.18 -15.25 8.09
N ALA A 253 -12.55 -14.23 7.55
CA ALA A 253 -11.85 -14.27 6.27
C ALA A 253 -10.33 -14.53 6.44
N VAL A 254 -9.74 -14.14 7.58
CA VAL A 254 -8.28 -14.28 7.86
C VAL A 254 -7.71 -15.66 7.51
N PRO A 255 -8.35 -16.80 7.82
CA PRO A 255 -7.80 -18.12 7.50
C PRO A 255 -7.59 -18.38 6.01
N TYR A 256 -8.33 -17.69 5.16
CA TYR A 256 -8.32 -17.87 3.71
C TYR A 256 -7.42 -16.86 3.00
N LEU A 257 -7.08 -15.74 3.67
CA LEU A 257 -6.33 -14.64 3.09
C LEU A 257 -4.82 -14.87 3.14
N GLY A 258 -4.16 -14.39 2.10
CA GLY A 258 -2.72 -14.28 2.05
C GLY A 258 -2.29 -13.01 1.35
N PHE A 259 -0.99 -12.76 1.35
CA PHE A 259 -0.38 -11.75 0.50
C PHE A 259 0.45 -12.39 -0.59
N ILE A 260 0.51 -11.72 -1.73
CA ILE A 260 1.46 -11.95 -2.81
C ILE A 260 2.30 -10.68 -2.99
N LEU A 261 3.60 -10.84 -3.07
CA LEU A 261 4.52 -9.83 -3.60
C LEU A 261 4.93 -10.29 -4.99
N VAL A 262 4.60 -9.50 -6.00
CA VAL A 262 5.04 -9.68 -7.38
C VAL A 262 6.18 -8.70 -7.63
N SER A 263 7.25 -9.14 -8.27
CA SER A 263 8.33 -8.27 -8.73
C SER A 263 8.76 -8.66 -10.13
N GLY A 264 9.15 -7.68 -10.95
CA GLY A 264 9.64 -7.92 -12.29
C GLY A 264 10.47 -6.75 -12.81
N THR A 265 11.15 -6.95 -13.92
CA THR A 265 12.00 -5.95 -14.58
C THR A 265 11.31 -5.46 -15.85
N ARG A 266 11.24 -4.15 -16.06
CA ARG A 266 10.81 -3.60 -17.36
C ARG A 266 11.91 -3.89 -18.38
N PRO A 267 11.64 -4.64 -19.47
CA PRO A 267 12.64 -4.93 -20.49
C PRO A 267 13.19 -3.65 -21.13
N ALA A 268 14.46 -3.68 -21.57
CA ALA A 268 14.93 -2.69 -22.50
C ALA A 268 14.17 -2.82 -23.82
N PRO A 269 13.94 -1.71 -24.58
CA PRO A 269 13.42 -1.82 -25.91
C PRO A 269 14.32 -2.78 -26.70
N THR A 270 13.73 -3.80 -27.32
CA THR A 270 14.45 -4.62 -28.30
C THR A 270 14.85 -3.65 -29.39
N GLY A 271 16.15 -3.34 -29.49
CA GLY A 271 16.65 -2.55 -30.60
C GLY A 271 16.29 -3.28 -31.89
N ASP A 272 15.53 -2.64 -32.76
CA ASP A 272 15.41 -3.10 -34.13
C ASP A 272 16.82 -3.10 -34.71
N ALA A 273 17.32 -4.32 -34.98
CA ALA A 273 18.59 -4.55 -35.62
C ALA A 273 18.49 -4.26 -37.13
#